data_e41a97e17bf2e0aa9220f93038a96f4d
#
_entry.id   e41a97e17bf2e0aa9220f93038a96f4d
#
_cell.length_a   1.000
_cell.length_b   1.000
_cell.length_c   1.000
_cell.angle_alpha   90.00
_cell.angle_beta   90.00
_cell.angle_gamma   90.00
#
_symmetry.space_group_name_H-M   'P 1'
#
loop_
_entity.id
_entity.type
_entity.pdbx_description
1 polymer ?
#
loop_
_entity_poly.entity_id
_entity_poly.type
_entity_poly.pdbx_seq_one_letter_code
_entity_poly.pdbx_strand_id
1 'polypeptide(L)'
;MTVVRSKDIEQTTDSIKESVLKFVQAKCIYLFGSHAYGTPNDDSDIDIYVVTPDDTGNLSHLYTKVKGDLTDKDIFFIDLLFGRESVFNDRKEKHVFERTIYQKGKVIYEQ
;
A
#
# COMPACT_ATOMS: atom_id res chain seq x y z
N MET A 1 -3.75 21.72 -10.39
CA MET A 1 -3.82 20.41 -9.73
C MET A 1 -3.12 20.45 -8.39
N THR A 2 -3.70 19.80 -7.41
CA THR A 2 -3.13 19.79 -6.07
C THR A 2 -2.03 18.74 -5.95
N VAL A 3 -0.86 19.17 -5.53
CA VAL A 3 0.22 18.26 -5.20
C VAL A 3 -0.05 17.71 -3.80
N VAL A 4 0.26 16.42 -3.59
CA VAL A 4 0.06 15.81 -2.28
C VAL A 4 0.95 16.48 -1.25
N ARG A 5 0.36 16.94 -0.15
CA ARG A 5 1.04 17.57 0.97
C ARG A 5 0.99 16.65 2.18
N SER A 6 1.83 16.88 3.17
CA SER A 6 1.85 16.02 4.36
C SER A 6 0.50 16.00 5.08
N LYS A 7 -0.24 17.10 5.10
CA LYS A 7 -1.59 17.12 5.69
C LYS A 7 -2.62 16.41 4.83
N ASP A 8 -2.34 16.23 3.54
CA ASP A 8 -3.23 15.55 2.62
C ASP A 8 -2.98 14.04 2.59
N ILE A 9 -1.84 13.59 3.12
CA ILE A 9 -1.46 12.18 3.11
C ILE A 9 -2.47 11.31 3.82
N GLU A 10 -3.00 11.75 4.97
CA GLU A 10 -3.99 10.97 5.69
C GLU A 10 -5.25 10.73 4.87
N GLN A 11 -5.76 11.78 4.23
CA GLN A 11 -6.94 11.66 3.37
C GLN A 11 -6.65 10.77 2.16
N THR A 12 -5.48 10.94 1.57
CA THR A 12 -5.08 10.15 0.40
C THR A 12 -4.92 8.69 0.78
N THR A 13 -4.25 8.38 1.89
CA THR A 13 -4.08 7.01 2.34
C THR A 13 -5.42 6.38 2.72
N ASP A 14 -6.34 7.14 3.29
CA ASP A 14 -7.69 6.65 3.57
C ASP A 14 -8.42 6.28 2.27
N SER A 15 -8.30 7.10 1.24
CA SER A 15 -8.89 6.81 -0.07
C SER A 15 -8.26 5.59 -0.71
N ILE A 16 -6.94 5.43 -0.57
CA ILE A 16 -6.22 4.25 -1.08
C ILE A 16 -6.70 3.00 -0.33
N LYS A 17 -6.80 3.07 0.99
CA LYS A 17 -7.30 1.97 1.80
C LYS A 17 -8.70 1.56 1.35
N GLU A 18 -9.59 2.52 1.14
CA GLU A 18 -10.94 2.23 0.67
C GLU A 18 -10.95 1.52 -0.68
N SER A 19 -10.11 1.99 -1.62
CA SER A 19 -10.01 1.36 -2.94
C SER A 19 -9.49 -0.07 -2.84
N VAL A 20 -8.50 -0.32 -2.00
CA VAL A 20 -7.97 -1.67 -1.79
C VAL A 20 -9.06 -2.56 -1.20
N LEU A 21 -9.71 -2.13 -0.13
CA LEU A 21 -10.70 -2.94 0.57
C LEU A 21 -11.98 -3.17 -0.24
N LYS A 22 -12.22 -2.37 -1.26
CA LYS A 22 -13.33 -2.56 -2.17
C LYS A 22 -13.19 -3.85 -2.98
N PHE A 23 -11.96 -4.26 -3.29
CA PHE A 23 -11.68 -5.41 -4.15
C PHE A 23 -10.94 -6.54 -3.43
N VAL A 24 -10.33 -6.27 -2.29
CA VAL A 24 -9.41 -7.20 -1.63
C VAL A 24 -9.76 -7.33 -0.15
N GLN A 25 -9.82 -8.56 0.35
CA GLN A 25 -9.90 -8.81 1.78
C GLN A 25 -8.48 -8.81 2.33
N ALA A 26 -7.93 -7.62 2.57
CA ALA A 26 -6.56 -7.51 3.03
C ALA A 26 -6.42 -7.96 4.48
N LYS A 27 -5.29 -8.61 4.80
CA LYS A 27 -4.90 -8.91 6.17
C LYS A 27 -4.29 -7.69 6.82
N CYS A 28 -3.51 -6.95 6.08
CA CYS A 28 -2.82 -5.78 6.56
C CYS A 28 -2.45 -4.89 5.38
N ILE A 29 -2.45 -3.58 5.58
CA ILE A 29 -1.99 -2.62 4.58
C ILE A 29 -0.97 -1.71 5.25
N TYR A 30 0.21 -1.62 4.65
CA TYR A 30 1.30 -0.79 5.13
C TYR A 30 1.54 0.40 4.22
N LEU A 31 1.76 1.56 4.82
CA LEU A 31 2.41 2.68 4.15
C LEU A 31 3.91 2.53 4.42
N PHE A 32 4.73 2.56 3.37
CA PHE A 32 6.17 2.46 3.54
C PHE A 32 6.86 3.52 2.70
N GLY A 33 8.18 3.48 2.65
CA GLY A 33 8.93 4.43 1.86
C GLY A 33 8.99 5.82 2.49
N SER A 34 9.20 6.85 1.65
CA SER A 34 9.51 8.20 2.13
C SER A 34 8.38 8.81 2.96
N HIS A 35 7.13 8.48 2.69
CA HIS A 35 5.98 9.02 3.45
C HIS A 35 5.79 8.35 4.80
N ALA A 36 6.47 7.23 5.05
CA ALA A 36 6.35 6.53 6.33
C ALA A 36 7.56 6.77 7.23
N TYR A 37 8.77 6.67 6.68
CA TYR A 37 10.00 6.76 7.47
C TYR A 37 11.13 7.51 6.76
N GLY A 38 10.84 8.13 5.64
CA GLY A 38 11.81 8.90 4.89
C GLY A 38 11.53 10.39 5.00
N THR A 39 12.10 11.15 4.06
CA THR A 39 11.87 12.59 3.94
C THR A 39 11.11 12.84 2.64
N PRO A 40 9.77 12.84 2.67
CA PRO A 40 9.00 13.02 1.44
C PRO A 40 9.08 14.45 0.93
N ASN A 41 8.92 14.58 -0.39
CA ASN A 41 8.74 15.86 -1.03
C ASN A 41 7.52 15.78 -1.96
N ASP A 42 7.21 16.85 -2.68
CA ASP A 42 6.03 16.91 -3.53
C ASP A 42 6.03 15.88 -4.65
N ASP A 43 7.22 15.39 -5.04
CA ASP A 43 7.37 14.41 -6.12
C ASP A 43 7.46 12.97 -5.61
N SER A 44 7.41 12.77 -4.29
CA SER A 44 7.51 11.42 -3.72
C SER A 44 6.23 10.63 -3.95
N ASP A 45 6.38 9.41 -4.48
CA ASP A 45 5.25 8.49 -4.61
C ASP A 45 4.81 8.00 -3.24
N ILE A 46 3.54 7.62 -3.15
CA ILE A 46 3.01 6.98 -1.96
C ILE A 46 3.18 5.48 -2.14
N ASP A 47 3.93 4.85 -1.24
CA ASP A 47 4.27 3.43 -1.33
C ASP A 47 3.36 2.63 -0.41
N ILE A 48 2.60 1.72 -0.99
CA ILE A 48 1.59 0.90 -0.28
C ILE A 48 1.88 -0.57 -0.52
N TYR A 49 1.91 -1.34 0.56
CA TYR A 49 2.06 -2.80 0.51
C TYR A 49 0.83 -3.45 1.12
N VAL A 50 0.16 -4.29 0.34
CA VAL A 50 -1.06 -4.99 0.76
C VAL A 50 -0.73 -6.45 1.02
N VAL A 51 -0.94 -6.90 2.26
CA VAL A 51 -0.80 -8.31 2.62
C VAL A 51 -2.16 -8.97 2.42
N THR A 52 -2.21 -9.98 1.56
CA THR A 52 -3.46 -10.67 1.22
C THR A 52 -3.50 -12.07 1.82
N PRO A 53 -4.70 -12.63 2.07
CA PRO A 53 -4.82 -14.04 2.42
C PRO A 53 -4.19 -14.92 1.34
N ASP A 54 -3.69 -16.09 1.76
CA ASP A 54 -3.02 -17.01 0.83
C ASP A 54 -3.95 -17.52 -0.27
N ASP A 55 -5.25 -17.60 0.00
CA ASP A 55 -6.24 -18.08 -0.97
C ASP A 55 -6.80 -16.98 -1.86
N THR A 56 -6.26 -15.77 -1.74
CA THR A 56 -6.66 -14.68 -2.62
C THR A 56 -6.39 -15.06 -4.08
N GLY A 57 -7.31 -14.71 -4.97
CA GLY A 57 -7.19 -15.05 -6.38
C GLY A 57 -6.03 -14.36 -7.09
N ASN A 58 -6.24 -14.01 -8.34
CA ASN A 58 -5.18 -13.45 -9.19
C ASN A 58 -4.80 -12.04 -8.72
N LEU A 59 -3.58 -11.88 -8.21
CA LEU A 59 -3.12 -10.59 -7.67
C LEU A 59 -2.96 -9.53 -8.76
N SER A 60 -2.52 -9.93 -9.97
CA SER A 60 -2.41 -8.99 -11.08
C SER A 60 -3.75 -8.40 -11.46
N HIS A 61 -4.79 -9.22 -11.44
CA HIS A 61 -6.14 -8.78 -11.75
C HIS A 61 -6.65 -7.79 -10.69
N LEU A 62 -6.40 -8.10 -9.42
CA LEU A 62 -6.79 -7.22 -8.32
C LEU A 62 -6.01 -5.91 -8.36
N TYR A 63 -4.73 -5.97 -8.68
CA TYR A 63 -3.90 -4.78 -8.87
C TYR A 63 -4.54 -3.85 -9.91
N THR A 64 -4.92 -4.40 -11.05
CA THR A 64 -5.53 -3.62 -12.13
C THR A 64 -6.82 -2.96 -11.68
N LYS A 65 -7.66 -3.69 -10.94
CA LYS A 65 -8.93 -3.15 -10.44
C LYS A 65 -8.70 -2.02 -9.45
N VAL A 66 -7.78 -2.21 -8.50
CA VAL A 66 -7.48 -1.19 -7.50
C VAL A 66 -6.89 0.06 -8.18
N LYS A 67 -5.94 -0.13 -9.10
CA LYS A 67 -5.34 0.99 -9.82
C LYS A 67 -6.36 1.75 -10.65
N GLY A 68 -7.31 1.04 -11.26
CA GLY A 68 -8.40 1.68 -11.99
C GLY A 68 -9.27 2.55 -11.10
N ASP A 69 -9.62 2.04 -9.92
CA ASP A 69 -10.42 2.81 -8.95
C ASP A 69 -9.66 4.04 -8.45
N LEU A 70 -8.36 3.90 -8.21
CA LEU A 70 -7.51 5.02 -7.79
C LEU A 70 -7.41 6.08 -8.89
N THR A 71 -7.29 5.65 -10.14
CA THR A 71 -7.27 6.58 -11.28
C THR A 71 -8.57 7.35 -11.36
N ASP A 72 -9.71 6.71 -11.11
CA ASP A 72 -11.02 7.37 -11.10
C ASP A 72 -11.11 8.40 -9.98
N LYS A 73 -10.31 8.26 -8.93
CA LYS A 73 -10.23 9.21 -7.82
C LYS A 73 -9.12 10.24 -8.00
N ASP A 74 -8.48 10.26 -9.18
CA ASP A 74 -7.35 11.15 -9.48
C ASP A 74 -6.14 10.92 -8.57
N ILE A 75 -5.91 9.68 -8.16
CA ILE A 75 -4.74 9.27 -7.38
C ILE A 75 -3.81 8.51 -8.30
N PHE A 76 -2.72 9.16 -8.75
CA PHE A 76 -1.84 8.62 -9.78
C PHE A 76 -0.45 8.24 -9.27
N PHE A 77 0.06 8.97 -8.27
CA PHE A 77 1.45 8.81 -7.81
C PHE A 77 1.50 7.82 -6.65
N ILE A 78 1.23 6.56 -6.96
CA ILE A 78 1.19 5.50 -5.97
C ILE A 78 1.93 4.28 -6.49
N ASP A 79 2.76 3.70 -5.63
CA ASP A 79 3.45 2.43 -5.85
C ASP A 79 2.70 1.39 -5.02
N LEU A 80 1.99 0.50 -5.69
CA LEU A 80 1.12 -0.47 -5.05
C LEU A 80 1.70 -1.88 -5.21
N LEU A 81 2.00 -2.53 -4.08
CA LEU A 81 2.54 -3.87 -4.06
C LEU A 81 1.62 -4.81 -3.29
N PHE A 82 1.55 -6.05 -3.74
CA PHE A 82 0.76 -7.09 -3.10
C PHE A 82 1.65 -8.26 -2.72
N GLY A 83 1.42 -8.85 -1.55
CA GLY A 83 2.09 -10.08 -1.14
C GLY A 83 1.14 -10.96 -0.35
N ARG A 84 1.20 -12.27 -0.59
CA ARG A 84 0.39 -13.22 0.16
C ARG A 84 0.95 -13.36 1.57
N GLU A 85 0.07 -13.60 2.53
CA GLU A 85 0.40 -13.58 3.96
C GLU A 85 1.55 -14.53 4.31
N SER A 86 1.52 -15.77 3.83
CA SER A 86 2.57 -16.72 4.16
C SER A 86 3.93 -16.30 3.60
N VAL A 87 3.93 -15.73 2.39
CA VAL A 87 5.15 -15.23 1.77
C VAL A 87 5.67 -14.02 2.53
N PHE A 88 4.79 -13.08 2.87
CA PHE A 88 5.18 -11.89 3.64
C PHE A 88 5.74 -12.29 5.01
N ASN A 89 5.08 -13.20 5.72
CA ASN A 89 5.52 -13.64 7.04
C ASN A 89 6.87 -14.34 6.99
N ASP A 90 7.14 -15.08 5.92
CA ASP A 90 8.46 -15.71 5.74
C ASP A 90 9.52 -14.65 5.44
N ARG A 91 9.21 -13.72 4.55
CA ARG A 91 10.19 -12.74 4.07
C ARG A 91 10.48 -11.64 5.09
N LYS A 92 9.51 -11.27 5.93
CA LYS A 92 9.72 -10.19 6.91
C LYS A 92 10.78 -10.50 7.94
N GLU A 93 11.14 -11.79 8.09
CA GLU A 93 12.17 -12.24 9.02
C GLU A 93 13.54 -12.34 8.39
N LYS A 94 13.65 -12.05 7.09
CA LYS A 94 14.91 -12.18 6.33
C LYS A 94 15.44 -10.77 6.01
N HIS A 95 16.70 -10.72 5.56
CA HIS A 95 17.29 -9.44 5.17
C HIS A 95 16.85 -9.07 3.76
N VAL A 96 15.55 -8.79 3.61
CA VAL A 96 14.94 -8.43 2.32
C VAL A 96 13.97 -7.28 2.54
N PHE A 97 13.39 -6.81 1.44
CA PHE A 97 12.51 -5.66 1.38
C PHE A 97 11.35 -5.70 2.39
N GLU A 98 10.68 -6.84 2.50
CA GLU A 98 9.51 -6.97 3.39
C GLU A 98 9.86 -6.80 4.86
N ARG A 99 11.09 -7.08 5.26
CA ARG A 99 11.53 -6.84 6.63
C ARG A 99 11.50 -5.35 6.96
N THR A 100 11.96 -4.52 6.03
CA THR A 100 11.93 -3.07 6.22
C THR A 100 10.50 -2.56 6.33
N ILE A 101 9.60 -3.07 5.49
CA ILE A 101 8.19 -2.70 5.55
C ILE A 101 7.60 -3.08 6.92
N TYR A 102 7.86 -4.29 7.37
CA TYR A 102 7.33 -4.78 8.64
C TYR A 102 7.85 -3.98 9.83
N GLN A 103 9.15 -3.65 9.83
CA GLN A 103 9.79 -2.99 10.97
C GLN A 103 9.57 -1.48 10.99
N LYS A 104 9.54 -0.83 9.83
CA LYS A 104 9.51 0.63 9.73
C LYS A 104 8.26 1.17 9.08
N GLY A 105 7.50 0.34 8.39
CA GLY A 105 6.28 0.78 7.75
C GLY A 105 5.20 1.16 8.75
N LYS A 106 4.25 1.95 8.30
CA LYS A 106 3.12 2.38 9.10
C LYS A 106 1.90 1.54 8.72
N VAL A 107 1.29 0.86 9.68
CA VAL A 107 0.07 0.10 9.44
C VAL A 107 -1.09 1.08 9.26
N ILE A 108 -1.72 1.05 8.10
CA ILE A 108 -2.90 1.89 7.84
C ILE A 108 -4.19 1.07 7.89
N TYR A 109 -4.09 -0.24 7.87
CA TYR A 109 -5.22 -1.16 8.05
C TYR A 109 -4.71 -2.49 8.56
N GLU A 110 -5.44 -3.07 9.52
CA GLU A 110 -5.16 -4.41 10.03
C GLU A 110 -6.49 -5.09 10.31
N GLN A 111 -6.61 -6.30 9.80
CA GLN A 111 -7.83 -7.10 9.98
C GLN A 111 -7.99 -7.55 11.41
#